data_c7f35766e68257d3122bb6359c4acfea
#
_entry.id   c7f35766e68257d3122bb6359c4acfea
#
_cell.length_a   1.000
_cell.length_b   1.000
_cell.length_c   1.000
_cell.angle_alpha   90.00
_cell.angle_beta   90.00
_cell.angle_gamma   90.00
#
_symmetry.space_group_name_H-M   'P 1'
#
loop_
_entity.id
_entity.type
_entity.pdbx_description
1 polymer ?
#
loop_
_entity_poly.entity_id
_entity_poly.type
_entity_poly.pdbx_seq_one_letter_code
_entity_poly.pdbx_strand_id
1 'polypeptide(L)'
;MPGTCGGTTSRCPYILWITRGENVTYVTPLPRCVTEMAQWGSVAGDKVPSCALGGLRHNVHVSGELIDTTEMYLRTIFELEEEGTVPLRARIAERLGQSGPTVSQTVARMERDGLVIVSGDRHLELTDAGRAYATSVMRKHRLAECLLVNVIGLPWEDVHVEACRWEHVMSEAVERRIWELLDQPTTSPYGNPIPGLAELGAAVDESMSAAPALSAVVGRLDASPIRVLIRRIDEPLQTEHDVMAALRRAGATPGSTVKVSRSPGGLLVGSGGEYAEVSLGVADHIAVEPV
;
A
#
# COMPACT_ATOMS: atom_id res chain seq x y z
N MET A 1 -15.08 40.95 49.11
CA MET A 1 -15.19 41.47 47.75
C MET A 1 -14.43 40.49 46.83
N PRO A 2 -15.04 39.81 45.87
CA PRO A 2 -14.41 38.76 45.12
C PRO A 2 -13.73 39.30 43.85
N GLY A 3 -12.48 38.88 43.66
CA GLY A 3 -11.73 39.13 42.42
C GLY A 3 -12.01 38.09 41.36
N THR A 4 -12.45 38.55 40.21
CA THR A 4 -12.70 37.77 38.99
C THR A 4 -11.40 37.41 38.29
N CYS A 5 -11.13 36.12 38.11
CA CYS A 5 -10.10 35.65 37.19
C CYS A 5 -10.68 35.42 35.80
N GLY A 6 -10.27 36.26 34.84
CA GLY A 6 -10.59 36.13 33.45
C GLY A 6 -9.75 35.01 32.79
N GLY A 7 -10.41 34.12 32.07
CA GLY A 7 -9.75 33.09 31.26
C GLY A 7 -9.20 33.66 29.94
N THR A 8 -7.96 33.37 29.63
CA THR A 8 -7.37 33.56 28.32
C THR A 8 -6.95 32.22 27.76
N THR A 9 -7.61 31.82 26.67
CA THR A 9 -7.25 30.69 25.80
C THR A 9 -5.94 31.03 25.09
N SER A 10 -4.85 30.38 25.47
CA SER A 10 -3.59 30.46 24.74
C SER A 10 -3.59 29.44 23.57
N ARG A 11 -3.66 29.98 22.38
CA ARG A 11 -3.35 29.25 21.15
C ARG A 11 -1.84 29.00 21.10
N CYS A 12 -1.43 27.76 20.87
CA CYS A 12 -0.07 27.42 20.50
C CYS A 12 0.18 27.81 19.04
N PRO A 13 1.15 28.67 18.72
CA PRO A 13 1.52 28.93 17.32
C PRO A 13 2.71 28.03 16.96
N TYR A 14 2.48 27.06 16.09
CA TYR A 14 3.57 26.47 15.34
C TYR A 14 3.87 27.40 14.15
N ILE A 15 4.99 28.11 14.21
CA ILE A 15 5.51 28.86 13.06
C ILE A 15 6.70 28.05 12.54
N LEU A 16 6.51 27.45 11.36
CA LEU A 16 7.58 26.81 10.61
C LEU A 16 8.24 27.88 9.71
N TRP A 17 9.49 28.27 10.01
CA TRP A 17 10.31 29.06 9.10
C TRP A 17 11.29 28.13 8.39
N ILE A 18 11.16 28.01 7.07
CA ILE A 18 12.16 27.38 6.21
C ILE A 18 13.02 28.50 5.64
N THR A 19 14.27 28.61 6.08
CA THR A 19 15.30 29.39 5.38
C THR A 19 16.39 28.45 4.86
N ARG A 20 16.70 28.57 3.59
CA ARG A 20 17.84 27.89 2.95
C ARG A 20 19.15 28.53 3.41
N GLY A 21 20.09 27.72 3.91
CA GLY A 21 21.50 28.04 4.05
C GLY A 21 21.96 28.30 5.48
N GLU A 22 22.98 27.52 5.88
CA GLU A 22 23.90 27.71 7.00
C GLU A 22 23.38 27.46 8.43
N ASN A 23 23.90 26.38 9.03
CA ASN A 23 23.99 26.06 10.48
C ASN A 23 22.82 26.52 11.36
N VAL A 24 21.84 25.65 11.54
CA VAL A 24 20.79 25.82 12.55
C VAL A 24 21.00 24.82 13.68
N THR A 25 21.36 25.33 14.86
CA THR A 25 21.38 24.57 16.11
C THR A 25 19.94 24.43 16.60
N TYR A 26 19.40 23.22 16.64
CA TYR A 26 18.05 22.96 17.17
C TYR A 26 18.06 23.00 18.69
N VAL A 27 17.34 23.93 19.27
CA VAL A 27 16.95 23.88 20.70
C VAL A 27 15.48 23.48 20.73
N THR A 28 15.21 22.19 20.94
CA THR A 28 13.86 21.71 21.22
C THR A 28 13.57 21.88 22.72
N PRO A 29 12.48 22.56 23.13
CA PRO A 29 12.06 22.52 24.53
C PRO A 29 11.49 21.10 24.81
N LEU A 30 12.12 20.38 25.71
CA LEU A 30 11.63 19.09 26.22
C LEU A 30 10.30 19.34 26.98
N PRO A 31 9.30 18.45 26.79
CA PRO A 31 8.07 18.53 27.55
C PRO A 31 8.34 18.33 29.04
N ARG A 32 7.65 19.08 29.89
CA ARG A 32 7.84 19.15 31.36
C ARG A 32 7.79 17.81 32.11
N CYS A 33 7.40 16.72 31.48
CA CYS A 33 7.38 15.39 32.10
C CYS A 33 8.77 14.72 32.25
N VAL A 34 9.83 15.22 31.61
CA VAL A 34 11.17 14.60 31.71
C VAL A 34 12.01 15.21 32.80
N THR A 35 11.63 16.40 33.31
CA THR A 35 12.40 17.12 34.35
C THR A 35 12.17 16.59 35.77
N GLU A 36 11.13 15.81 36.03
CA GLU A 36 10.86 15.23 37.36
C GLU A 36 11.62 13.91 37.61
N MET A 37 12.17 13.27 36.59
CA MET A 37 12.95 12.03 36.77
C MET A 37 14.42 12.22 37.13
N ALA A 38 14.93 13.43 37.11
CA ALA A 38 16.34 13.72 37.40
C ALA A 38 16.68 13.91 38.88
N GLN A 39 15.68 13.82 39.80
CA GLN A 39 15.89 14.02 41.24
C GLN A 39 15.83 12.75 42.10
N TRP A 40 15.76 11.55 41.47
CA TRP A 40 15.86 10.32 42.28
C TRP A 40 17.31 9.86 42.34
N GLY A 41 17.96 10.33 43.35
CA GLY A 41 19.26 9.86 43.78
C GLY A 41 19.19 8.37 44.18
N SER A 42 20.27 7.64 43.86
CA SER A 42 20.60 6.29 44.22
C SER A 42 20.17 5.96 45.69
N VAL A 43 19.13 5.15 45.84
CA VAL A 43 18.86 4.40 47.08
C VAL A 43 18.90 2.91 46.74
N ALA A 44 19.93 2.27 47.26
CA ALA A 44 20.08 0.81 47.22
C ALA A 44 19.07 0.15 48.15
N GLY A 45 18.34 -0.83 47.58
CA GLY A 45 17.68 -1.91 48.32
C GLY A 45 16.43 -1.54 49.07
N ASP A 46 15.27 -1.78 48.47
CA ASP A 46 14.18 -2.42 49.19
C ASP A 46 13.07 -2.86 48.17
N LYS A 47 12.40 -3.93 48.56
CA LYS A 47 11.44 -4.73 47.82
C LYS A 47 10.29 -3.92 47.23
N VAL A 48 10.08 -4.03 45.93
CA VAL A 48 8.88 -3.55 45.22
C VAL A 48 7.69 -4.42 45.67
N PRO A 49 6.56 -3.85 46.13
CA PRO A 49 5.37 -4.65 46.42
C PRO A 49 4.76 -5.16 45.12
N SER A 50 4.53 -6.47 45.06
CA SER A 50 3.82 -7.19 44.01
C SER A 50 2.37 -6.68 43.96
N CYS A 51 2.05 -5.82 43.02
CA CYS A 51 0.67 -5.54 42.61
C CYS A 51 0.19 -6.74 41.77
N ALA A 52 -0.71 -7.53 42.35
CA ALA A 52 -1.41 -8.59 41.65
C ALA A 52 -2.35 -7.97 40.60
N LEU A 53 -1.87 -7.84 39.37
CA LEU A 53 -2.71 -7.65 38.20
C LEU A 53 -3.21 -9.03 37.79
N GLY A 54 -4.51 -9.26 38.08
CA GLY A 54 -5.27 -10.45 37.66
C GLY A 54 -5.11 -10.72 36.17
N GLY A 55 -4.86 -11.98 35.86
CA GLY A 55 -4.46 -12.49 34.56
C GLY A 55 -5.41 -12.15 33.42
N LEU A 56 -4.88 -11.45 32.45
CA LEU A 56 -5.18 -11.60 31.03
C LEU A 56 -3.87 -11.98 30.37
N ARG A 57 -3.58 -13.30 30.40
CA ARG A 57 -2.52 -13.85 29.54
C ARG A 57 -3.05 -13.86 28.12
N HIS A 58 -2.90 -12.75 27.41
CA HIS A 58 -2.81 -12.81 25.96
C HIS A 58 -1.45 -13.44 25.66
N ASN A 59 -1.47 -14.71 25.32
CA ASN A 59 -0.35 -15.35 24.65
C ASN A 59 -0.22 -14.68 23.27
N VAL A 60 0.54 -13.58 23.20
CA VAL A 60 1.07 -13.11 21.94
C VAL A 60 2.18 -14.08 21.57
N HIS A 61 1.83 -15.13 20.85
CA HIS A 61 2.78 -15.92 20.08
C HIS A 61 3.32 -14.99 19.00
N VAL A 62 4.44 -14.35 19.26
CA VAL A 62 5.25 -13.73 18.22
C VAL A 62 5.96 -14.88 17.52
N SER A 63 5.24 -15.59 16.65
CA SER A 63 5.85 -16.42 15.62
C SER A 63 6.48 -15.46 14.60
N GLY A 64 7.72 -15.72 14.22
CA GLY A 64 8.53 -14.83 13.36
C GLY A 64 8.07 -14.67 11.91
N GLU A 65 6.82 -14.97 11.59
CA GLU A 65 6.15 -14.66 10.32
C GLU A 65 4.89 -13.84 10.65
N LEU A 66 5.02 -12.52 10.53
CA LEU A 66 3.91 -11.56 10.66
C LEU A 66 2.93 -11.60 9.48
N ILE A 67 3.15 -12.49 8.51
CA ILE A 67 2.36 -12.59 7.28
C ILE A 67 1.25 -13.60 7.47
N ASP A 68 -0.01 -13.16 7.40
CA ASP A 68 -1.16 -14.07 7.39
C ASP A 68 -1.32 -14.71 6.01
N THR A 69 -1.09 -16.02 5.94
CA THR A 69 -1.21 -16.79 4.69
C THR A 69 -2.60 -16.68 4.07
N THR A 70 -3.66 -16.61 4.89
CA THR A 70 -5.04 -16.46 4.38
C THR A 70 -5.23 -15.11 3.72
N GLU A 71 -4.72 -14.04 4.33
CA GLU A 71 -4.78 -12.68 3.79
C GLU A 71 -4.04 -12.59 2.44
N MET A 72 -2.84 -13.15 2.34
CA MET A 72 -2.10 -13.19 1.07
C MET A 72 -2.89 -13.87 -0.05
N TYR A 73 -3.55 -14.99 0.23
CA TYR A 73 -4.36 -15.68 -0.77
C TYR A 73 -5.59 -14.91 -1.18
N LEU A 74 -6.32 -14.33 -0.22
CA LEU A 74 -7.50 -13.50 -0.48
C LEU A 74 -7.13 -12.28 -1.33
N ARG A 75 -6.03 -11.62 -0.98
CA ARG A 75 -5.47 -10.51 -1.74
C ARG A 75 -5.12 -10.94 -3.16
N THR A 76 -4.40 -12.05 -3.34
CA THR A 76 -4.01 -12.55 -4.67
C THR A 76 -5.22 -12.87 -5.54
N ILE A 77 -6.31 -13.43 -4.97
CA ILE A 77 -7.56 -13.66 -5.71
C ILE A 77 -8.17 -12.33 -6.13
N PHE A 78 -8.22 -11.36 -5.23
CA PHE A 78 -8.75 -10.02 -5.49
C PHE A 78 -7.97 -9.31 -6.61
N GLU A 79 -6.63 -9.34 -6.57
CA GLU A 79 -5.76 -8.78 -7.62
C GLU A 79 -6.02 -9.42 -8.98
N LEU A 80 -6.13 -10.75 -9.05
CA LEU A 80 -6.44 -11.47 -10.28
C LEU A 80 -7.79 -11.04 -10.87
N GLU A 81 -8.80 -10.82 -10.03
CA GLU A 81 -10.11 -10.32 -10.46
C GLU A 81 -10.02 -8.88 -11.00
N GLU A 82 -9.28 -7.99 -10.33
CA GLU A 82 -9.06 -6.61 -10.79
C GLU A 82 -8.33 -6.55 -12.15
N GLU A 83 -7.42 -7.50 -12.41
CA GLU A 83 -6.74 -7.66 -13.68
C GLU A 83 -7.62 -8.31 -14.77
N GLY A 84 -8.85 -8.71 -14.46
CA GLY A 84 -9.71 -9.47 -15.36
C GLY A 84 -9.21 -10.90 -15.64
N THR A 85 -8.34 -11.40 -14.77
CA THR A 85 -7.72 -12.72 -14.87
C THR A 85 -8.45 -13.72 -13.99
N VAL A 86 -8.95 -14.82 -14.58
CA VAL A 86 -9.68 -15.85 -13.82
C VAL A 86 -8.80 -16.43 -12.71
N PRO A 87 -9.21 -16.36 -11.41
CA PRO A 87 -8.42 -16.91 -10.32
C PRO A 87 -8.40 -18.43 -10.34
N LEU A 88 -7.21 -19.01 -10.60
CA LEU A 88 -6.96 -20.45 -10.60
C LEU A 88 -5.86 -20.78 -9.59
N ARG A 89 -5.93 -21.98 -8.97
CA ARG A 89 -4.88 -22.46 -8.07
C ARG A 89 -3.48 -22.39 -8.68
N ALA A 90 -3.36 -22.66 -9.99
CA ALA A 90 -2.08 -22.60 -10.70
C ALA A 90 -1.52 -21.18 -10.75
N ARG A 91 -2.37 -20.17 -11.00
CA ARG A 91 -1.97 -18.75 -11.01
C ARG A 91 -1.59 -18.23 -9.63
N ILE A 92 -2.30 -18.68 -8.59
CA ILE A 92 -1.92 -18.37 -7.21
C ILE A 92 -0.56 -19.01 -6.88
N ALA A 93 -0.35 -20.28 -7.29
CA ALA A 93 0.92 -20.95 -7.08
C ALA A 93 2.09 -20.23 -7.74
N GLU A 94 1.90 -19.77 -8.96
CA GLU A 94 2.88 -18.98 -9.72
C GLU A 94 3.14 -17.62 -9.02
N ARG A 95 2.09 -16.87 -8.70
CA ARG A 95 2.21 -15.53 -8.09
C ARG A 95 2.86 -15.54 -6.71
N LEU A 96 2.52 -16.52 -5.88
CA LEU A 96 3.07 -16.66 -4.52
C LEU A 96 4.35 -17.50 -4.45
N GLY A 97 4.83 -18.06 -5.56
CA GLY A 97 5.99 -18.95 -5.57
C GLY A 97 5.80 -20.22 -4.76
N GLN A 98 4.55 -20.71 -4.63
CA GLN A 98 4.21 -21.85 -3.79
C GLN A 98 3.94 -23.13 -4.59
N SER A 99 4.12 -24.28 -3.93
CA SER A 99 3.82 -25.58 -4.56
C SER A 99 2.31 -25.79 -4.74
N GLY A 100 1.90 -26.47 -5.83
CA GLY A 100 0.49 -26.80 -6.09
C GLY A 100 -0.21 -27.52 -4.92
N PRO A 101 0.42 -28.51 -4.24
CA PRO A 101 -0.13 -29.13 -3.04
C PRO A 101 -0.38 -28.14 -1.91
N THR A 102 0.55 -27.22 -1.63
CA THR A 102 0.41 -26.19 -0.59
C THR A 102 -0.79 -25.30 -0.90
N VAL A 103 -0.89 -24.81 -2.14
CA VAL A 103 -2.03 -23.99 -2.60
C VAL A 103 -3.34 -24.74 -2.44
N SER A 104 -3.38 -26.02 -2.83
CA SER A 104 -4.60 -26.84 -2.73
C SER A 104 -5.07 -27.04 -1.30
N GLN A 105 -4.14 -27.20 -0.34
CA GLN A 105 -4.46 -27.33 1.08
C GLN A 105 -4.99 -26.01 1.65
N THR A 106 -4.36 -24.89 1.32
CA THR A 106 -4.79 -23.57 1.78
C THR A 106 -6.17 -23.21 1.23
N VAL A 107 -6.40 -23.41 -0.07
CA VAL A 107 -7.71 -23.18 -0.70
C VAL A 107 -8.79 -24.06 -0.06
N ALA A 108 -8.52 -25.35 0.19
CA ALA A 108 -9.49 -26.23 0.85
C ALA A 108 -9.80 -25.79 2.30
N ARG A 109 -8.86 -25.15 2.99
CA ARG A 109 -9.12 -24.56 4.31
C ARG A 109 -9.99 -23.32 4.17
N MET A 110 -9.66 -22.41 3.25
CA MET A 110 -10.44 -21.18 3.01
C MET A 110 -11.87 -21.49 2.57
N GLU A 111 -12.07 -22.55 1.78
CA GLU A 111 -13.40 -23.01 1.38
C GLU A 111 -14.22 -23.52 2.58
N ARG A 112 -13.60 -24.31 3.49
CA ARG A 112 -14.25 -24.74 4.74
C ARG A 112 -14.57 -23.57 5.68
N ASP A 113 -13.71 -22.55 5.68
CA ASP A 113 -13.86 -21.34 6.48
C ASP A 113 -14.87 -20.36 5.86
N GLY A 114 -15.43 -20.70 4.67
CA GLY A 114 -16.44 -19.90 4.00
C GLY A 114 -15.95 -18.63 3.36
N LEU A 115 -14.64 -18.54 3.04
CA LEU A 115 -14.02 -17.36 2.43
C LEU A 115 -13.97 -17.44 0.91
N VAL A 116 -13.88 -18.63 0.35
CA VAL A 116 -13.87 -18.88 -1.10
C VAL A 116 -14.78 -20.02 -1.48
N ILE A 117 -15.23 -20.01 -2.75
CA ILE A 117 -15.97 -21.09 -3.40
C ILE A 117 -15.10 -21.61 -4.54
N VAL A 118 -15.02 -22.94 -4.66
CA VAL A 118 -14.38 -23.57 -5.82
C VAL A 118 -15.47 -23.99 -6.79
N SER A 119 -15.59 -23.29 -7.93
CA SER A 119 -16.60 -23.58 -8.94
C SER A 119 -16.30 -24.87 -9.74
N GLY A 120 -17.27 -25.34 -10.52
CA GLY A 120 -17.20 -26.59 -11.27
C GLY A 120 -16.07 -26.64 -12.31
N ASP A 121 -15.65 -25.51 -12.84
CA ASP A 121 -14.52 -25.34 -13.77
C ASP A 121 -13.19 -25.01 -13.06
N ARG A 122 -13.17 -25.15 -11.74
CA ARG A 122 -12.01 -24.99 -10.83
C ARG A 122 -11.51 -23.56 -10.63
N HIS A 123 -12.23 -22.53 -11.06
CA HIS A 123 -11.91 -21.19 -10.68
C HIS A 123 -12.33 -20.91 -9.23
N LEU A 124 -11.69 -19.92 -8.62
CA LEU A 124 -11.95 -19.51 -7.25
C LEU A 124 -12.77 -18.23 -7.27
N GLU A 125 -13.81 -18.20 -6.44
CA GLU A 125 -14.67 -17.04 -6.25
C GLU A 125 -14.62 -16.64 -4.78
N LEU A 126 -14.46 -15.34 -4.50
CA LEU A 126 -14.57 -14.83 -3.15
C LEU A 126 -16.04 -14.85 -2.71
N THR A 127 -16.32 -15.39 -1.53
CA THR A 127 -17.61 -15.17 -0.88
C THR A 127 -17.75 -13.71 -0.44
N ASP A 128 -18.93 -13.29 0.00
CA ASP A 128 -19.10 -11.94 0.57
C ASP A 128 -18.14 -11.69 1.75
N ALA A 129 -17.96 -12.69 2.62
CA ALA A 129 -17.01 -12.63 3.73
C ALA A 129 -15.54 -12.57 3.24
N GLY A 130 -15.19 -13.42 2.27
CA GLY A 130 -13.85 -13.41 1.65
C GLY A 130 -13.56 -12.10 0.95
N ARG A 131 -14.54 -11.54 0.24
CA ARG A 131 -14.41 -10.27 -0.45
C ARG A 131 -14.23 -9.10 0.53
N ALA A 132 -15.03 -9.03 1.59
CA ALA A 132 -14.87 -8.02 2.62
C ALA A 132 -13.48 -8.07 3.26
N TYR A 133 -12.98 -9.27 3.51
CA TYR A 133 -11.65 -9.46 4.08
C TYR A 133 -10.55 -9.05 3.08
N ALA A 134 -10.61 -9.52 1.82
CA ALA A 134 -9.68 -9.14 0.77
C ALA A 134 -9.64 -7.63 0.55
N THR A 135 -10.82 -6.98 0.52
CA THR A 135 -10.98 -5.53 0.41
C THR A 135 -10.28 -4.80 1.55
N SER A 136 -10.45 -5.26 2.79
CA SER A 136 -9.79 -4.66 3.95
C SER A 136 -8.26 -4.76 3.87
N VAL A 137 -7.73 -5.93 3.48
CA VAL A 137 -6.28 -6.13 3.33
C VAL A 137 -5.72 -5.24 2.22
N MET A 138 -6.37 -5.22 1.04
CA MET A 138 -5.94 -4.42 -0.10
C MET A 138 -6.03 -2.91 0.19
N ARG A 139 -7.04 -2.47 0.92
CA ARG A 139 -7.15 -1.08 1.36
C ARG A 139 -5.98 -0.67 2.25
N LYS A 140 -5.64 -1.49 3.25
CA LYS A 140 -4.48 -1.28 4.12
C LYS A 140 -3.18 -1.24 3.34
N HIS A 141 -3.01 -2.17 2.38
CA HIS A 141 -1.86 -2.20 1.48
C HIS A 141 -1.68 -0.87 0.75
N ARG A 142 -2.70 -0.44 0.00
CA ARG A 142 -2.64 0.78 -0.82
C ARG A 142 -2.54 2.06 0.01
N LEU A 143 -3.10 2.09 1.22
CA LEU A 143 -2.89 3.19 2.17
C LEU A 143 -1.46 3.19 2.74
N ALA A 144 -0.88 2.03 3.00
CA ALA A 144 0.53 1.93 3.39
C ALA A 144 1.44 2.45 2.28
N GLU A 145 1.19 2.10 1.02
CA GLU A 145 1.92 2.63 -0.14
C GLU A 145 1.87 4.16 -0.18
N CYS A 146 0.69 4.75 -0.01
CA CYS A 146 0.53 6.20 0.03
C CYS A 146 1.34 6.84 1.18
N LEU A 147 1.32 6.25 2.38
CA LEU A 147 2.08 6.75 3.53
C LEU A 147 3.59 6.65 3.29
N LEU A 148 4.05 5.51 2.77
CA LEU A 148 5.46 5.24 2.50
C LEU A 148 6.04 6.21 1.48
N VAL A 149 5.30 6.52 0.41
CA VAL A 149 5.75 7.48 -0.61
C VAL A 149 5.65 8.91 -0.11
N ASN A 150 4.47 9.33 0.36
CA ASN A 150 4.16 10.75 0.52
C ASN A 150 4.68 11.35 1.84
N VAL A 151 4.83 10.54 2.88
CA VAL A 151 5.22 11.00 4.23
C VAL A 151 6.60 10.49 4.62
N ILE A 152 6.85 9.20 4.44
CA ILE A 152 8.12 8.58 4.83
C ILE A 152 9.20 8.86 3.78
N GLY A 153 8.82 9.01 2.50
CA GLY A 153 9.74 9.30 1.40
C GLY A 153 10.57 8.09 0.97
N LEU A 154 10.02 6.89 1.12
CA LEU A 154 10.66 5.67 0.60
C LEU A 154 10.74 5.75 -0.93
N PRO A 155 11.85 5.27 -1.57
CA PRO A 155 11.92 5.20 -3.01
C PRO A 155 10.73 4.44 -3.61
N TRP A 156 10.13 4.98 -4.66
CA TRP A 156 8.89 4.48 -5.25
C TRP A 156 8.98 2.99 -5.64
N GLU A 157 10.12 2.54 -6.13
CA GLU A 157 10.42 1.16 -6.50
C GLU A 157 10.52 0.17 -5.33
N ASP A 158 10.64 0.66 -4.08
CA ASP A 158 10.80 -0.16 -2.87
C ASP A 158 9.48 -0.26 -2.04
N VAL A 159 8.49 0.55 -2.38
CA VAL A 159 7.31 0.79 -1.54
C VAL A 159 6.41 -0.44 -1.44
N HIS A 160 6.14 -1.12 -2.56
CA HIS A 160 5.22 -2.25 -2.60
C HIS A 160 5.63 -3.39 -1.65
N VAL A 161 6.93 -3.74 -1.67
CA VAL A 161 7.48 -4.81 -0.82
C VAL A 161 7.33 -4.48 0.66
N GLU A 162 7.46 -3.21 1.04
CA GLU A 162 7.27 -2.79 2.43
C GLU A 162 5.79 -2.73 2.81
N ALA A 163 4.92 -2.26 1.92
CA ALA A 163 3.47 -2.25 2.13
C ALA A 163 2.90 -3.65 2.37
N CYS A 164 3.42 -4.68 1.67
CA CYS A 164 3.07 -6.09 1.89
C CYS A 164 3.34 -6.59 3.31
N ARG A 165 4.27 -5.97 4.04
CA ARG A 165 4.53 -6.31 5.45
C ARG A 165 3.60 -5.57 6.39
N TRP A 166 3.22 -4.35 6.05
CA TRP A 166 2.42 -3.48 6.90
C TRP A 166 0.94 -3.80 6.89
N GLU A 167 0.40 -4.29 5.78
CA GLU A 167 -1.02 -4.62 5.62
C GLU A 167 -1.54 -5.61 6.66
N HIS A 168 -0.70 -6.56 7.10
CA HIS A 168 -1.06 -7.62 8.04
C HIS A 168 -1.04 -7.20 9.50
N VAL A 169 -0.39 -6.07 9.83
CA VAL A 169 -0.23 -5.60 11.22
C VAL A 169 -0.99 -4.30 11.49
N MET A 170 -1.53 -3.66 10.46
CA MET A 170 -2.24 -2.40 10.57
C MET A 170 -3.64 -2.62 11.15
N SER A 171 -3.92 -1.98 12.29
CA SER A 171 -5.26 -1.97 12.86
C SER A 171 -6.18 -0.97 12.11
N GLU A 172 -7.50 -1.20 12.17
CA GLU A 172 -8.50 -0.28 11.57
C GLU A 172 -8.38 1.16 12.10
N ALA A 173 -8.02 1.32 13.37
CA ALA A 173 -7.83 2.65 13.96
C ALA A 173 -6.64 3.39 13.33
N VAL A 174 -5.54 2.67 13.05
CA VAL A 174 -4.35 3.23 12.37
C VAL A 174 -4.67 3.49 10.90
N GLU A 175 -5.34 2.56 10.21
CA GLU A 175 -5.79 2.68 8.83
C GLU A 175 -6.60 3.98 8.62
N ARG A 176 -7.62 4.22 9.46
CA ARG A 176 -8.44 5.44 9.41
C ARG A 176 -7.61 6.70 9.59
N ARG A 177 -6.63 6.70 10.52
CA ARG A 177 -5.77 7.85 10.76
C ARG A 177 -4.80 8.11 9.61
N ILE A 178 -4.29 7.06 8.98
CA ILE A 178 -3.46 7.19 7.78
C ILE A 178 -4.28 7.81 6.65
N TRP A 179 -5.50 7.33 6.42
CA TRP A 179 -6.38 7.87 5.39
C TRP A 179 -6.70 9.36 5.61
N GLU A 180 -7.03 9.75 6.87
CA GLU A 180 -7.25 11.16 7.25
C GLU A 180 -5.96 12.00 7.09
N LEU A 181 -4.80 11.48 7.51
CA LEU A 181 -3.50 12.16 7.43
C LEU A 181 -3.09 12.47 5.99
N LEU A 182 -3.42 11.58 5.07
CA LEU A 182 -3.08 11.67 3.65
C LEU A 182 -4.11 12.47 2.83
N ASP A 183 -5.02 13.18 3.47
CA ASP A 183 -6.08 13.94 2.82
C ASP A 183 -7.03 13.08 1.98
N GLN A 184 -7.36 11.90 2.52
CA GLN A 184 -8.37 10.98 2.00
C GLN A 184 -8.09 10.51 0.55
N PRO A 185 -6.93 9.91 0.28
CA PRO A 185 -6.61 9.45 -1.06
C PRO A 185 -7.60 8.38 -1.54
N THR A 186 -7.88 8.40 -2.84
CA THR A 186 -8.73 7.41 -3.51
C THR A 186 -7.95 6.42 -4.37
N THR A 187 -6.67 6.71 -4.62
CA THR A 187 -5.77 5.89 -5.43
C THR A 187 -4.41 5.75 -4.78
N SER A 188 -3.75 4.62 -5.01
CA SER A 188 -2.38 4.37 -4.60
C SER A 188 -1.37 5.17 -5.44
N PRO A 189 -0.08 5.23 -5.06
CA PRO A 189 0.98 5.88 -5.85
C PRO A 189 1.18 5.23 -7.23
N TYR A 190 0.67 4.04 -7.43
CA TYR A 190 0.71 3.31 -8.70
C TYR A 190 -0.57 3.46 -9.52
N GLY A 191 -1.53 4.31 -9.07
CA GLY A 191 -2.77 4.59 -9.75
C GLY A 191 -3.88 3.55 -9.53
N ASN A 192 -3.65 2.55 -8.68
CA ASN A 192 -4.66 1.55 -8.32
C ASN A 192 -5.70 2.17 -7.37
N PRO A 193 -7.02 2.00 -7.60
CA PRO A 193 -8.04 2.52 -6.72
C PRO A 193 -7.96 1.87 -5.35
N ILE A 194 -8.15 2.64 -4.28
CA ILE A 194 -8.17 2.10 -2.90
C ILE A 194 -9.58 1.56 -2.65
N PRO A 195 -9.75 0.24 -2.47
CA PRO A 195 -11.08 -0.36 -2.34
C PRO A 195 -11.69 -0.15 -0.95
N GLY A 196 -13.01 -0.22 -0.85
CA GLY A 196 -13.74 -0.25 0.42
C GLY A 196 -13.64 1.04 1.25
N LEU A 197 -13.34 2.19 0.65
CA LEU A 197 -13.24 3.47 1.34
C LEU A 197 -14.55 3.93 2.00
N ALA A 198 -15.70 3.39 1.55
CA ALA A 198 -16.99 3.63 2.19
C ALA A 198 -16.99 3.24 3.67
N GLU A 199 -16.26 2.19 4.06
CA GLU A 199 -16.10 1.75 5.45
C GLU A 199 -15.32 2.77 6.31
N LEU A 200 -14.50 3.61 5.67
CA LEU A 200 -13.81 4.72 6.32
C LEU A 200 -14.63 6.02 6.32
N GLY A 201 -15.76 6.05 5.59
CA GLY A 201 -16.67 7.19 5.52
C GLY A 201 -16.53 8.04 4.25
N ALA A 202 -15.81 7.54 3.22
CA ALA A 202 -15.72 8.21 1.94
C ALA A 202 -17.08 8.18 1.19
N ALA A 203 -17.39 9.26 0.48
CA ALA A 203 -18.40 9.22 -0.57
C ALA A 203 -17.77 8.52 -1.77
N VAL A 204 -18.18 7.29 -2.05
CA VAL A 204 -17.52 6.44 -3.04
C VAL A 204 -18.00 6.76 -4.44
N ASP A 205 -17.05 7.05 -5.33
CA ASP A 205 -17.21 6.87 -6.77
C ASP A 205 -16.42 5.60 -7.15
N GLU A 206 -17.11 4.47 -7.24
CA GLU A 206 -16.51 3.16 -7.56
C GLU A 206 -16.24 2.97 -9.05
N SER A 207 -16.33 4.02 -9.86
CA SER A 207 -16.06 3.92 -11.28
C SER A 207 -14.57 3.68 -11.56
N MET A 208 -14.17 2.41 -11.52
CA MET A 208 -12.89 2.00 -12.12
C MET A 208 -12.92 2.31 -13.62
N SER A 209 -12.11 3.26 -14.05
CA SER A 209 -11.85 3.45 -15.48
C SER A 209 -11.18 2.18 -16.02
N ALA A 210 -11.88 1.46 -16.90
CA ALA A 210 -11.36 0.30 -17.61
C ALA A 210 -10.35 0.79 -18.68
N ALA A 211 -9.19 1.28 -18.23
CA ALA A 211 -8.12 1.69 -19.13
C ALA A 211 -7.46 0.44 -19.73
N PRO A 212 -7.26 0.39 -21.07
CA PRO A 212 -6.63 -0.75 -21.72
C PRO A 212 -5.15 -0.87 -21.35
N ALA A 213 -4.63 -2.09 -21.42
CA ALA A 213 -3.19 -2.34 -21.28
C ALA A 213 -2.40 -1.66 -22.41
N LEU A 214 -1.20 -1.21 -22.11
CA LEU A 214 -0.31 -0.57 -23.08
C LEU A 214 -0.02 -1.47 -24.28
N SER A 215 0.19 -2.77 -24.08
CA SER A 215 0.39 -3.77 -25.13
C SER A 215 -0.79 -3.81 -26.11
N ALA A 216 -2.03 -3.78 -25.61
CA ALA A 216 -3.24 -3.78 -26.41
C ALA A 216 -3.39 -2.50 -27.26
N VAL A 217 -2.98 -1.36 -26.71
CA VAL A 217 -3.00 -0.08 -27.44
C VAL A 217 -1.96 -0.09 -28.56
N VAL A 218 -0.72 -0.48 -28.26
CA VAL A 218 0.37 -0.53 -29.24
C VAL A 218 0.16 -1.60 -30.30
N GLY A 219 -0.50 -2.71 -29.96
CA GLY A 219 -0.83 -3.77 -30.91
C GLY A 219 -1.73 -3.32 -32.07
N ARG A 220 -2.47 -2.23 -31.90
CA ARG A 220 -3.41 -1.66 -32.89
C ARG A 220 -2.82 -0.52 -33.73
N LEU A 221 -1.57 -0.17 -33.50
CA LEU A 221 -0.97 1.05 -34.07
C LEU A 221 0.07 0.71 -35.14
N ASP A 222 0.16 1.61 -36.14
CA ASP A 222 1.23 1.64 -37.11
C ASP A 222 2.59 1.92 -36.42
N ALA A 223 3.69 1.83 -37.16
CA ALA A 223 5.05 2.00 -36.64
C ALA A 223 5.37 3.38 -36.04
N SER A 224 4.42 4.33 -36.05
CA SER A 224 4.62 5.68 -35.52
C SER A 224 4.54 5.72 -33.99
N PRO A 225 5.40 6.53 -33.35
CA PRO A 225 5.30 6.74 -31.91
C PRO A 225 3.96 7.40 -31.51
N ILE A 226 3.41 6.96 -30.39
CA ILE A 226 2.18 7.49 -29.81
C ILE A 226 2.43 8.18 -28.47
N ARG A 227 1.46 8.98 -28.04
CA ARG A 227 1.43 9.52 -26.67
C ARG A 227 0.31 8.85 -25.90
N VAL A 228 0.61 8.47 -24.68
CA VAL A 228 -0.37 7.86 -23.76
C VAL A 228 -0.23 8.49 -22.37
N LEU A 229 -1.33 8.60 -21.65
CA LEU A 229 -1.36 8.92 -20.24
C LEU A 229 -1.29 7.60 -19.45
N ILE A 230 -0.30 7.46 -18.58
CA ILE A 230 -0.22 6.32 -17.67
C ILE A 230 -1.34 6.47 -16.62
N ARG A 231 -2.19 5.47 -16.51
CA ARG A 231 -3.29 5.46 -15.56
C ARG A 231 -2.95 4.62 -14.33
N ARG A 232 -2.42 3.42 -14.56
CA ARG A 232 -2.19 2.45 -13.49
C ARG A 232 -1.03 1.52 -13.83
N ILE A 233 -0.36 1.04 -12.79
CA ILE A 233 0.62 -0.05 -12.83
C ILE A 233 0.13 -1.14 -11.88
N ASP A 234 -0.10 -2.33 -12.41
CA ASP A 234 -0.66 -3.44 -11.64
C ASP A 234 0.38 -4.03 -10.65
N GLU A 235 -0.09 -4.64 -9.58
CA GLU A 235 0.73 -5.15 -8.48
C GLU A 235 1.85 -6.11 -8.90
N PRO A 236 1.67 -7.02 -9.86
CA PRO A 236 2.76 -7.91 -10.28
C PRO A 236 4.01 -7.15 -10.76
N LEU A 237 3.81 -6.04 -11.47
CA LEU A 237 4.94 -5.25 -11.95
C LEU A 237 5.62 -4.46 -10.83
N GLN A 238 4.89 -4.09 -9.78
CA GLN A 238 5.42 -3.35 -8.63
C GLN A 238 6.47 -4.15 -7.83
N THR A 239 6.49 -5.48 -7.98
CA THR A 239 7.51 -6.36 -7.39
C THR A 239 8.84 -6.33 -8.15
N GLU A 240 8.86 -5.82 -9.38
CA GLU A 240 10.02 -5.80 -10.28
C GLU A 240 10.82 -4.50 -10.09
N HIS A 241 11.63 -4.43 -9.02
CA HIS A 241 12.37 -3.24 -8.60
C HIS A 241 13.07 -2.52 -9.76
N ASP A 242 13.83 -3.25 -10.59
CA ASP A 242 14.63 -2.63 -11.66
C ASP A 242 13.76 -2.02 -12.75
N VAL A 243 12.63 -2.67 -13.06
CA VAL A 243 11.65 -2.17 -14.04
C VAL A 243 10.97 -0.92 -13.49
N MET A 244 10.53 -0.95 -12.23
CA MET A 244 9.91 0.19 -11.57
C MET A 244 10.87 1.38 -11.50
N ALA A 245 12.13 1.15 -11.14
CA ALA A 245 13.15 2.19 -11.12
C ALA A 245 13.39 2.77 -12.53
N ALA A 246 13.39 1.93 -13.59
CA ALA A 246 13.53 2.40 -14.96
C ALA A 246 12.32 3.24 -15.41
N LEU A 247 11.09 2.79 -15.12
CA LEU A 247 9.87 3.54 -15.41
C LEU A 247 9.87 4.91 -14.72
N ARG A 248 10.26 4.95 -13.44
CA ARG A 248 10.36 6.22 -12.69
C ARG A 248 11.35 7.19 -13.33
N ARG A 249 12.56 6.73 -13.69
CA ARG A 249 13.58 7.57 -14.37
C ARG A 249 13.08 8.09 -15.72
N ALA A 250 12.36 7.25 -16.46
CA ALA A 250 11.77 7.61 -17.74
C ALA A 250 10.54 8.55 -17.61
N GLY A 251 10.11 8.88 -16.40
CA GLY A 251 8.91 9.68 -16.13
C GLY A 251 7.60 8.95 -16.46
N ALA A 252 7.62 7.61 -16.49
CA ALA A 252 6.46 6.77 -16.78
C ALA A 252 5.74 6.37 -15.48
N THR A 253 5.24 7.37 -14.76
CA THR A 253 4.47 7.20 -13.52
C THR A 253 2.99 7.53 -13.75
N PRO A 254 2.06 7.02 -12.93
CA PRO A 254 0.64 7.36 -13.03
C PRO A 254 0.41 8.88 -13.05
N GLY A 255 -0.50 9.32 -13.95
CA GLY A 255 -0.77 10.73 -14.21
C GLY A 255 0.19 11.40 -15.21
N SER A 256 1.28 10.75 -15.60
CA SER A 256 2.22 11.28 -16.57
C SER A 256 1.87 10.90 -18.00
N THR A 257 2.05 11.84 -18.94
CA THR A 257 1.95 11.56 -20.38
C THR A 257 3.32 11.21 -20.93
N VAL A 258 3.44 10.02 -21.48
CA VAL A 258 4.67 9.49 -22.08
C VAL A 258 4.53 9.26 -23.57
N LYS A 259 5.69 9.23 -24.25
CA LYS A 259 5.81 8.78 -25.62
C LYS A 259 6.16 7.30 -25.64
N VAL A 260 5.49 6.54 -26.50
CA VAL A 260 5.71 5.11 -26.68
C VAL A 260 6.05 4.82 -28.11
N SER A 261 7.09 4.04 -28.33
CA SER A 261 7.53 3.57 -29.64
C SER A 261 7.96 2.10 -29.58
N ARG A 262 7.95 1.41 -30.73
CA ARG A 262 8.45 0.05 -30.81
C ARG A 262 9.97 0.02 -30.75
N SER A 263 10.52 -1.03 -30.14
CA SER A 263 11.94 -1.37 -30.12
C SER A 263 12.16 -2.85 -30.41
N PRO A 264 13.40 -3.28 -30.69
CA PRO A 264 13.70 -4.71 -30.87
C PRO A 264 13.38 -5.56 -29.63
N GLY A 265 13.51 -5.02 -28.42
CA GLY A 265 13.24 -5.71 -27.15
C GLY A 265 11.80 -5.54 -26.64
N GLY A 266 10.95 -4.76 -27.34
CA GLY A 266 9.58 -4.49 -26.92
C GLY A 266 9.13 -3.08 -27.22
N LEU A 267 9.00 -2.26 -26.18
CA LEU A 267 8.56 -0.86 -26.26
C LEU A 267 9.54 0.06 -25.55
N LEU A 268 9.81 1.22 -26.13
CA LEU A 268 10.43 2.35 -25.46
C LEU A 268 9.35 3.27 -24.91
N VAL A 269 9.35 3.47 -23.60
CA VAL A 269 8.37 4.29 -22.88
C VAL A 269 9.10 5.40 -22.14
N GLY A 270 8.71 6.67 -22.31
CA GLY A 270 9.33 7.76 -21.57
C GLY A 270 8.88 9.14 -21.96
N SER A 271 9.33 10.11 -21.16
CA SER A 271 9.12 11.54 -21.37
C SER A 271 10.43 12.31 -21.12
N GLY A 272 10.63 13.43 -21.80
CA GLY A 272 11.74 14.34 -21.49
C GLY A 272 13.14 13.87 -21.87
N GLY A 273 13.29 12.87 -22.75
CA GLY A 273 14.59 12.42 -23.28
C GLY A 273 15.14 11.15 -22.65
N GLU A 274 14.58 10.67 -21.53
CA GLU A 274 14.89 9.39 -20.93
C GLU A 274 13.81 8.35 -21.28
N TYR A 275 14.20 7.11 -21.57
CA TYR A 275 13.30 6.04 -21.97
C TYR A 275 13.65 4.75 -21.24
N ALA A 276 12.60 4.05 -20.81
CA ALA A 276 12.68 2.66 -20.34
C ALA A 276 12.32 1.73 -21.50
N GLU A 277 13.12 0.70 -21.74
CA GLU A 277 12.73 -0.39 -22.64
C GLU A 277 12.00 -1.46 -21.84
N VAL A 278 10.76 -1.76 -22.23
CA VAL A 278 9.88 -2.71 -21.55
C VAL A 278 9.44 -3.81 -22.51
N SER A 279 9.40 -5.05 -22.05
CA SER A 279 8.84 -6.16 -22.82
C SER A 279 7.33 -6.00 -23.00
N LEU A 280 6.74 -6.75 -23.93
CA LEU A 280 5.28 -6.77 -24.08
C LEU A 280 4.57 -7.32 -22.84
N GLY A 281 5.19 -8.31 -22.15
CA GLY A 281 4.65 -8.83 -20.90
C GLY A 281 4.61 -7.77 -19.80
N VAL A 282 5.63 -6.91 -19.69
CA VAL A 282 5.60 -5.74 -18.79
C VAL A 282 4.52 -4.75 -19.20
N ALA A 283 4.34 -4.53 -20.50
CA ALA A 283 3.33 -3.61 -21.03
C ALA A 283 1.89 -4.08 -20.81
N ASP A 284 1.66 -5.37 -20.55
CA ASP A 284 0.35 -5.93 -20.16
C ASP A 284 -0.10 -5.43 -18.78
N HIS A 285 0.84 -5.06 -17.90
CA HIS A 285 0.59 -4.56 -16.55
C HIS A 285 0.62 -3.03 -16.43
N ILE A 286 0.63 -2.31 -17.53
CA ILE A 286 0.59 -0.84 -17.55
C ILE A 286 -0.71 -0.41 -18.23
N ALA A 287 -1.66 0.09 -17.47
CA ALA A 287 -2.92 0.62 -18.00
C ALA A 287 -2.74 2.06 -18.49
N VAL A 288 -3.22 2.37 -19.69
CA VAL A 288 -2.99 3.66 -20.34
C VAL A 288 -4.24 4.21 -21.03
N GLU A 289 -4.24 5.52 -21.25
CA GLU A 289 -5.23 6.21 -22.05
C GLU A 289 -4.53 6.92 -23.21
N PRO A 290 -4.91 6.67 -24.46
CA PRO A 290 -4.39 7.42 -25.62
C PRO A 290 -4.71 8.91 -25.51
N VAL A 291 -3.73 9.76 -25.84
CA VAL A 291 -3.84 11.23 -25.77
C VAL A 291 -3.73 11.84 -27.19
#